data_6bc321e58fd59afb4f283d53d81b0e83
#
_entry.id   6bc321e58fd59afb4f283d53d81b0e83
#
_cell.length_a   1.000
_cell.length_b   1.000
_cell.length_c   1.000
_cell.angle_alpha   90.00
_cell.angle_beta   90.00
_cell.angle_gamma   90.00
#
_symmetry.space_group_name_H-M   'P 1'
#
loop_
_entity.id
_entity.type
_entity.pdbx_description
1 polymer ?
#
loop_
_entity_poly.entity_id
_entity_poly.type
_entity_poly.pdbx_seq_one_letter_code
_entity_poly.pdbx_strand_id
1 'polypeptide(L)'
;MGITTINAKVFNTAELARRVDLIFTVDSGAGYSLVPENILQELGIEPHTTKSFFLANGDKIQRKMGIAGFEYLGEITAAPVIFGEEGDAALMGVTTLEGFGFVLDPFRRELRPMSMRL
;
A
#
# COMPACT_ATOMS: atom_id res chain seq x y z
N MET A 1 -0.94 14.48 16.45
CA MET A 1 -1.09 13.07 16.11
C MET A 1 0.20 12.55 15.55
N GLY A 2 0.61 11.37 15.93
CA GLY A 2 1.83 10.77 15.42
C GLY A 2 1.61 9.99 14.13
N ILE A 3 2.71 9.50 13.60
CA ILE A 3 2.72 8.64 12.42
C ILE A 3 2.63 7.19 12.89
N THR A 4 1.80 6.40 12.21
CA THR A 4 1.71 4.97 12.43
C THR A 4 2.48 4.26 11.34
N THR A 5 3.42 3.39 11.73
CA THR A 5 4.16 2.56 10.78
C THR A 5 3.96 1.09 11.10
N ILE A 6 4.00 0.27 10.07
CA ILE A 6 3.93 -1.19 10.21
C ILE A 6 4.98 -1.81 9.30
N ASN A 7 5.41 -3.01 9.65
CA ASN A 7 6.24 -3.83 8.78
C ASN A 7 5.33 -4.85 8.11
N ALA A 8 5.18 -4.74 6.79
CA ALA A 8 4.33 -5.62 6.01
C ALA A 8 5.11 -6.19 4.83
N LYS A 9 4.61 -7.28 4.27
CA LYS A 9 5.25 -7.92 3.12
C LYS A 9 4.51 -7.56 1.84
N VAL A 10 5.28 -7.39 0.76
CA VAL A 10 4.75 -7.17 -0.58
C VAL A 10 5.17 -8.35 -1.44
N PHE A 11 4.29 -8.81 -2.31
CA PHE A 11 4.59 -9.92 -3.20
C PHE A 11 3.82 -9.81 -4.51
N ASN A 12 4.30 -10.56 -5.50
CA ASN A 12 3.60 -10.73 -6.76
C ASN A 12 2.58 -11.87 -6.60
N THR A 13 1.33 -11.62 -6.92
CA THR A 13 0.27 -12.63 -6.77
C THR A 13 0.49 -13.86 -7.64
N ALA A 14 1.34 -13.75 -8.67
CA ALA A 14 1.73 -14.90 -9.50
C ALA A 14 2.91 -15.68 -8.94
N GLU A 15 3.54 -15.22 -7.85
CA GLU A 15 4.73 -15.85 -7.26
C GLU A 15 4.68 -15.69 -5.75
N LEU A 16 3.84 -16.46 -5.09
CA LEU A 16 3.51 -16.28 -3.69
C LEU A 16 4.67 -16.53 -2.72
N ALA A 17 5.66 -17.30 -3.14
CA ALA A 17 6.78 -17.65 -2.27
C ALA A 17 7.79 -16.51 -2.07
N ARG A 18 7.81 -15.53 -2.99
CA ARG A 18 8.79 -14.45 -2.95
C ARG A 18 8.15 -13.19 -2.38
N ARG A 19 8.60 -12.80 -1.20
CA ARG A 19 8.03 -11.67 -0.48
C ARG A 19 9.14 -10.75 -0.01
N VAL A 20 8.85 -9.44 -0.03
CA VAL A 20 9.79 -8.41 0.42
C VAL A 20 9.18 -7.69 1.62
N ASP A 21 9.94 -7.57 2.69
CA ASP A 21 9.53 -6.81 3.87
C ASP A 21 9.76 -5.32 3.64
N LEU A 22 8.78 -4.51 3.97
CA LEU A 22 8.86 -3.06 3.89
C LEU A 22 8.21 -2.42 5.10
N ILE A 23 8.76 -1.29 5.51
CA ILE A 23 8.12 -0.46 6.52
C ILE A 23 7.21 0.52 5.79
N PHE A 24 5.92 0.47 6.13
CA PHE A 24 4.91 1.34 5.56
C PHE A 24 4.47 2.39 6.56
N THR A 25 4.32 3.62 6.09
CA THR A 25 3.53 4.61 6.82
C THR A 25 2.06 4.34 6.50
N VAL A 26 1.24 4.19 7.53
CA VAL A 26 -0.20 3.98 7.35
C VAL A 26 -0.87 5.32 7.21
N ASP A 27 -1.59 5.53 6.10
CA ASP A 27 -2.25 6.80 5.80
C ASP A 27 -3.69 6.53 5.38
N SER A 28 -4.63 6.71 6.32
CA SER A 28 -6.04 6.51 6.06
C SER A 28 -6.65 7.58 5.16
N GLY A 29 -5.92 8.67 4.91
CA GLY A 29 -6.32 9.69 3.94
C GLY A 29 -5.93 9.38 2.51
N ALA A 30 -5.06 8.38 2.30
CA ALA A 30 -4.64 7.96 0.96
C ALA A 30 -5.53 6.81 0.49
N GLY A 31 -6.00 6.90 -0.76
CA GLY A 31 -6.84 5.84 -1.34
C GLY A 31 -6.04 4.59 -1.65
N TYR A 32 -4.86 4.74 -2.24
CA TYR A 32 -4.03 3.63 -2.69
C TYR A 32 -2.73 3.56 -1.92
N SER A 33 -2.16 2.36 -1.86
CA SER A 33 -0.81 2.17 -1.34
C SER A 33 0.23 2.55 -2.37
N LEU A 34 1.42 2.90 -1.90
CA LEU A 34 2.55 3.26 -2.75
C LEU A 34 3.76 2.43 -2.34
N VAL A 35 4.41 1.80 -3.30
CA VAL A 35 5.61 0.99 -3.09
C VAL A 35 6.68 1.48 -4.06
N PRO A 36 7.93 1.62 -3.63
CA PRO A 36 9.00 2.04 -4.54
C PRO A 36 9.05 1.17 -5.80
N GLU A 37 9.23 1.84 -6.95
CA GLU A 37 9.21 1.16 -8.25
C GLU A 37 10.23 0.04 -8.33
N ASN A 38 11.44 0.24 -7.79
CA ASN A 38 12.48 -0.77 -7.83
C ASN A 38 12.06 -2.07 -7.12
N ILE A 39 11.30 -1.97 -6.03
CA ILE A 39 10.80 -3.14 -5.32
C ILE A 39 9.76 -3.88 -6.17
N LEU A 40 8.84 -3.14 -6.78
CA LEU A 40 7.82 -3.74 -7.64
C LEU A 40 8.45 -4.42 -8.85
N GLN A 41 9.45 -3.79 -9.48
CA GLN A 41 10.18 -4.37 -10.59
C GLN A 41 10.93 -5.63 -10.18
N GLU A 42 11.58 -5.61 -9.03
CA GLU A 42 12.27 -6.77 -8.49
C GLU A 42 11.33 -7.96 -8.30
N LEU A 43 10.09 -7.68 -7.90
CA LEU A 43 9.05 -8.71 -7.72
C LEU A 43 8.38 -9.11 -9.03
N GLY A 44 8.74 -8.50 -10.15
CA GLY A 44 8.13 -8.81 -11.45
C GLY A 44 6.72 -8.24 -11.61
N ILE A 45 6.35 -7.26 -10.80
CA ILE A 45 5.06 -6.61 -10.90
C ILE A 45 5.15 -5.52 -11.95
N GLU A 46 4.32 -5.61 -12.99
CA GLU A 46 4.32 -4.64 -14.06
C GLU A 46 3.14 -3.68 -13.94
N PRO A 47 3.32 -2.42 -14.36
CA PRO A 47 2.20 -1.49 -14.37
C PRO A 47 1.21 -1.87 -15.46
N HIS A 48 -0.07 -1.66 -15.19
CA HIS A 48 -1.12 -1.90 -16.18
C HIS A 48 -1.80 -0.61 -16.62
N THR A 49 -1.57 0.50 -15.93
CA THR A 49 -2.16 1.79 -16.29
C THR A 49 -1.36 2.93 -15.66
N THR A 50 -1.69 4.14 -16.07
CA THR A 50 -1.15 5.37 -15.49
C THR A 50 -2.33 6.23 -15.05
N LYS A 51 -2.25 6.80 -13.86
CA LYS A 51 -3.30 7.67 -13.34
C LYS A 51 -2.73 9.01 -12.92
N SER A 52 -3.59 10.02 -12.92
CA SER A 52 -3.27 11.35 -12.45
C SER A 52 -3.70 11.50 -11.00
N PHE A 53 -2.86 12.17 -10.23
CA PHE A 53 -3.11 12.46 -8.83
C PHE A 53 -2.86 13.94 -8.58
N PHE A 54 -3.63 14.53 -7.66
CA PHE A 54 -3.43 15.92 -7.27
C PHE A 54 -2.70 15.97 -5.94
N LEU A 55 -1.66 16.80 -5.89
CA LEU A 55 -0.94 17.09 -4.66
C LEU A 55 -1.71 18.14 -3.84
N ALA A 56 -1.33 18.28 -2.57
CA ALA A 56 -1.99 19.24 -1.67
C ALA A 56 -1.92 20.68 -2.19
N ASN A 57 -0.86 21.02 -2.94
CA ASN A 57 -0.68 22.35 -3.53
C ASN A 57 -1.45 22.55 -4.83
N GLY A 58 -2.22 21.54 -5.29
CA GLY A 58 -2.99 21.60 -6.51
C GLY A 58 -2.27 21.12 -7.76
N ASP A 59 -0.97 20.81 -7.66
CA ASP A 59 -0.23 20.27 -8.80
C ASP A 59 -0.73 18.88 -9.16
N LYS A 60 -0.69 18.57 -10.46
CA LYS A 60 -1.11 17.29 -10.98
C LYS A 60 0.13 16.48 -11.36
N ILE A 61 0.20 15.27 -10.86
CA ILE A 61 1.26 14.33 -11.21
C ILE A 61 0.68 13.06 -11.79
N GLN A 62 1.49 12.35 -12.57
CA GLN A 62 1.09 11.05 -13.12
C GLN A 62 1.97 9.97 -12.53
N ARG A 63 1.36 8.84 -12.21
CA ARG A 63 2.06 7.67 -11.65
C ARG A 63 1.54 6.41 -12.29
N LYS A 64 2.44 5.45 -12.48
CA LYS A 64 2.07 4.11 -12.95
C LYS A 64 1.37 3.36 -11.82
N MET A 65 0.41 2.52 -12.19
CA MET A 65 -0.36 1.71 -11.27
C MET A 65 -0.25 0.25 -11.66
N GLY A 66 -0.20 -0.60 -10.65
CA GLY A 66 -0.25 -2.04 -10.82
C GLY A 66 -1.09 -2.68 -9.72
N ILE A 67 -0.99 -4.00 -9.60
CA ILE A 67 -1.65 -4.77 -8.56
C ILE A 67 -0.58 -5.55 -7.82
N ALA A 68 -0.57 -5.46 -6.50
CA ALA A 68 0.39 -6.18 -5.66
C ALA A 68 -0.34 -6.95 -4.56
N GLY A 69 0.30 -7.99 -4.08
CA GLY A 69 -0.12 -8.69 -2.87
C GLY A 69 0.52 -8.05 -1.65
N PHE A 70 -0.20 -8.04 -0.56
CA PHE A 70 0.27 -7.52 0.73
C PHE A 70 -0.06 -8.52 1.83
N GLU A 71 0.85 -8.65 2.78
CA GLU A 71 0.65 -9.52 3.93
C GLU A 71 1.03 -8.79 5.22
N TYR A 72 0.14 -8.86 6.21
CA TYR A 72 0.38 -8.29 7.54
C TYR A 72 -0.32 -9.16 8.58
N LEU A 73 0.44 -9.61 9.58
CA LEU A 73 -0.07 -10.45 10.69
C LEU A 73 -0.86 -11.67 10.19
N GLY A 74 -0.41 -12.27 9.10
CA GLY A 74 -1.06 -13.46 8.53
C GLY A 74 -2.24 -13.16 7.61
N GLU A 75 -2.70 -11.91 7.55
CA GLU A 75 -3.74 -11.50 6.61
C GLU A 75 -3.12 -11.17 5.26
N ILE A 76 -3.79 -11.58 4.20
CA ILE A 76 -3.33 -11.39 2.83
C ILE A 76 -4.41 -10.68 2.04
N THR A 77 -4.01 -9.71 1.23
CA THR A 77 -4.89 -9.05 0.27
C THR A 77 -4.13 -8.71 -1.00
N ALA A 78 -4.83 -8.53 -2.09
CA ALA A 78 -4.29 -7.94 -3.31
C ALA A 78 -4.98 -6.61 -3.51
N ALA A 79 -4.21 -5.59 -3.90
CA ALA A 79 -4.76 -4.25 -4.00
C ALA A 79 -4.01 -3.44 -5.05
N PRO A 80 -4.65 -2.38 -5.61
CA PRO A 80 -3.95 -1.45 -6.47
C PRO A 80 -2.76 -0.81 -5.75
N VAL A 81 -1.68 -0.63 -6.47
CA VAL A 81 -0.46 -0.03 -5.93
C VAL A 81 0.06 1.02 -6.90
N ILE A 82 0.49 2.15 -6.34
CA ILE A 82 1.17 3.21 -7.07
C ILE A 82 2.65 2.87 -7.12
N PHE A 83 3.27 2.97 -8.30
CA PHE A 83 4.72 2.83 -8.45
C PHE A 83 5.36 4.12 -7.95
N GLY A 84 6.00 4.05 -6.79
CA GLY A 84 6.69 5.19 -6.19
C GLY A 84 7.95 5.52 -6.95
N GLU A 85 8.23 6.82 -7.06
CA GLU A 85 9.46 7.30 -7.68
C GLU A 85 10.57 7.41 -6.65
N GLU A 86 11.79 7.70 -7.12
CA GLU A 86 12.93 7.84 -6.23
C GLU A 86 12.64 8.87 -5.15
N GLY A 87 12.92 8.50 -3.90
CA GLY A 87 12.66 9.35 -2.75
C GLY A 87 11.29 9.18 -2.11
N ASP A 88 10.36 8.48 -2.77
CA ASP A 88 9.05 8.21 -2.19
C ASP A 88 9.16 7.10 -1.13
N ALA A 89 8.55 7.33 0.02
CA ALA A 89 8.47 6.30 1.06
C ALA A 89 7.29 5.37 0.79
N ALA A 90 7.39 4.14 1.28
CA ALA A 90 6.28 3.20 1.19
C ALA A 90 5.12 3.67 2.05
N LEU A 91 3.91 3.60 1.50
CA LEU A 91 2.71 4.11 2.13
C LEU A 91 1.58 3.10 1.97
N MET A 92 0.85 2.85 3.04
CA MET A 92 -0.29 1.95 3.00
C MET A 92 -1.58 2.75 3.05
N GLY A 93 -2.37 2.67 1.98
CA GLY A 93 -3.60 3.41 1.84
C GLY A 93 -4.83 2.61 2.25
N VAL A 94 -5.97 3.28 2.23
CA VAL A 94 -7.22 2.75 2.79
C VAL A 94 -7.73 1.52 2.02
N THR A 95 -7.55 1.46 0.71
CA THR A 95 -8.01 0.30 -0.08
C THR A 95 -7.30 -0.98 0.37
N THR A 96 -5.99 -0.90 0.65
CA THR A 96 -5.24 -2.05 1.17
C THR A 96 -5.71 -2.40 2.58
N LEU A 97 -5.91 -1.40 3.45
CA LEU A 97 -6.40 -1.63 4.80
C LEU A 97 -7.76 -2.33 4.79
N GLU A 98 -8.66 -1.88 3.93
CA GLU A 98 -9.98 -2.49 3.79
C GLU A 98 -9.88 -3.92 3.26
N GLY A 99 -8.95 -4.16 2.33
CA GLY A 99 -8.70 -5.51 1.82
C GLY A 99 -8.25 -6.47 2.92
N PHE A 100 -7.44 -5.99 3.87
CA PHE A 100 -7.05 -6.76 5.05
C PHE A 100 -8.19 -6.92 6.05
N GLY A 101 -9.16 -6.02 6.05
CA GLY A 101 -10.18 -5.95 7.07
C GLY A 101 -9.74 -5.18 8.30
N PHE A 102 -8.87 -4.19 8.13
CA PHE A 102 -8.36 -3.37 9.22
C PHE A 102 -8.79 -1.92 9.10
N VAL A 103 -8.91 -1.26 10.25
CA VAL A 103 -9.00 0.20 10.33
C VAL A 103 -7.86 0.71 11.19
N LEU A 104 -7.45 1.94 10.94
CA LEU A 104 -6.42 2.59 11.73
C LEU A 104 -7.03 3.19 12.99
N ASP A 105 -6.44 2.85 14.14
CA ASP A 105 -6.70 3.55 15.40
C ASP A 105 -5.62 4.61 15.58
N PRO A 106 -5.92 5.90 15.31
CA PRO A 106 -4.89 6.93 15.36
C PRO A 106 -4.41 7.26 16.78
N PHE A 107 -5.22 6.96 17.79
CA PHE A 107 -4.85 7.21 19.17
C PHE A 107 -3.82 6.20 19.67
N ARG A 108 -4.02 4.93 19.34
CA ARG A 108 -3.11 3.86 19.72
C ARG A 108 -2.02 3.61 18.68
N ARG A 109 -2.11 4.27 17.53
CA ARG A 109 -1.17 4.10 16.42
C ARG A 109 -1.03 2.64 16.00
N GLU A 110 -2.15 1.96 15.88
CA GLU A 110 -2.19 0.55 15.53
C GLU A 110 -3.36 0.26 14.61
N LEU A 111 -3.28 -0.88 13.93
CA LEU A 111 -4.37 -1.37 13.11
C LEU A 111 -5.27 -2.26 13.96
N ARG A 112 -6.57 -2.16 13.74
CA ARG A 112 -7.58 -2.94 14.46
C ARG A 112 -8.48 -3.62 13.45
N PRO A 113 -8.98 -4.83 13.76
CA PRO A 113 -9.98 -5.46 12.91
C PRO A 113 -11.22 -4.59 12.78
N MET A 114 -11.75 -4.49 11.56
CA MET A 114 -13.02 -3.78 11.34
C MET A 114 -14.18 -4.74 11.46
N SER A 115 -15.34 -4.22 11.86
CA SER A 115 -16.57 -5.01 11.84
C SER A 115 -17.01 -5.22 10.39
N MET A 116 -17.26 -6.46 10.03
CA MET A 116 -17.66 -6.81 8.68
C MET A 116 -19.08 -7.33 8.65
N ARG A 117 -19.80 -6.99 7.59
CA ARG A 117 -21.15 -7.49 7.34
C ARG A 117 -21.24 -8.00 5.92
N LEU A 118 -22.04 -9.03 5.75
CA LEU A 118 -22.37 -9.57 4.43
C LEU A 118 -23.71 -9.01 3.96
#